data_9c5d8405991e863d99ec98d3222d38aa
#
_entry.id   9c5d8405991e863d99ec98d3222d38aa
#
_cell.length_a   1.000
_cell.length_b   1.000
_cell.length_c   1.000
_cell.angle_alpha   90.00
_cell.angle_beta   90.00
_cell.angle_gamma   90.00
#
_symmetry.space_group_name_H-M   'P 1'
#
loop_
_entity.id
_entity.type
_entity.pdbx_description
1 polymer ?
#
loop_
_entity_poly.entity_id
_entity_poly.type
_entity_poly.pdbx_seq_one_letter_code
_entity_poly.pdbx_strand_id
1 'polypeptide(L)'
;YDSVSYETKHNEANGEENRDGTDLNYTWNCGVEGESRRKNVRELRRKQIKNALAVLLLSQGVPFLFSGDEFADSRLGNNNCYCQDNEAGWINWKSNSFTNEVLASAQFFISLRKSHPILHMKDELLVMDSMGCGYPDISYHGIEAWKPDFSYISRIVGILLCGKYAPKPGDDSFYIA
;
A
#
# COMPACT_ATOMS: atom_id res chain seq x y z
N TYR A 1 -5.92 2.25 8.86
CA TYR A 1 -5.42 3.46 9.56
C TYR A 1 -4.26 3.13 10.51
N ASP A 2 -4.30 1.97 11.17
CA ASP A 2 -3.35 1.62 12.24
C ASP A 2 -1.91 1.52 11.76
N SER A 3 -1.67 1.08 10.53
CA SER A 3 -0.32 1.02 9.93
C SER A 3 0.41 2.37 9.86
N VAL A 4 -0.30 3.48 10.00
CA VAL A 4 0.26 4.85 9.99
C VAL A 4 0.04 5.61 11.30
N SER A 5 -0.51 4.96 12.32
CA SER A 5 -0.89 5.63 13.57
C SER A 5 -0.48 4.89 14.84
N TYR A 6 -0.11 3.63 14.75
CA TYR A 6 0.38 2.84 15.89
C TYR A 6 1.70 2.18 15.52
N GLU A 7 2.75 2.47 16.26
CA GLU A 7 4.07 1.86 16.09
C GLU A 7 4.22 0.60 16.92
N THR A 8 3.52 0.57 18.05
CA THR A 8 3.48 -0.59 18.94
C THR A 8 2.08 -1.22 18.95
N LYS A 9 1.99 -2.49 19.33
CA LYS A 9 0.70 -3.14 19.51
C LYS A 9 0.00 -2.64 20.78
N HIS A 10 -1.33 -2.62 20.76
CA HIS A 10 -2.20 -2.22 21.87
C HIS A 10 -3.27 -3.29 22.08
N ASN A 11 -2.83 -4.46 22.59
CA ASN A 11 -3.68 -5.64 22.79
C ASN A 11 -4.15 -5.78 24.25
N GLU A 12 -4.01 -4.77 25.09
CA GLU A 12 -4.35 -4.81 26.52
C GLU A 12 -5.81 -5.24 26.76
N ALA A 13 -6.71 -4.82 25.85
CA ALA A 13 -8.13 -5.16 25.90
C ALA A 13 -8.41 -6.67 25.73
N ASN A 14 -7.45 -7.45 25.23
CA ASN A 14 -7.59 -8.89 25.05
C ASN A 14 -7.43 -9.67 26.39
N GLY A 15 -6.98 -9.02 27.46
CA GLY A 15 -6.84 -9.63 28.77
C GLY A 15 -5.60 -10.50 28.96
N GLU A 16 -4.65 -10.44 28.03
CA GLU A 16 -3.40 -11.22 28.02
C GLU A 16 -2.16 -10.37 28.33
N GLU A 17 -2.34 -9.23 29.01
CA GLU A 17 -1.26 -8.31 29.40
C GLU A 17 -0.42 -7.84 28.19
N ASN A 18 -1.05 -7.66 27.03
CA ASN A 18 -0.40 -7.27 25.77
C ASN A 18 0.70 -8.26 25.29
N ARG A 19 0.63 -9.53 25.70
CA ARG A 19 1.61 -10.58 25.32
C ARG A 19 1.23 -11.31 24.04
N ASP A 20 -0.03 -11.27 23.66
CA ASP A 20 -0.58 -11.86 22.44
C ASP A 20 -0.26 -11.04 21.19
N GLY A 21 -0.49 -11.62 20.02
CA GLY A 21 -0.16 -11.00 18.73
C GLY A 21 1.35 -10.92 18.48
N THR A 22 1.73 -10.16 17.46
CA THR A 22 3.15 -9.98 17.12
C THR A 22 3.72 -8.70 17.75
N ASP A 23 4.97 -8.77 18.23
CA ASP A 23 5.74 -7.58 18.64
C ASP A 23 6.39 -6.86 17.44
N LEU A 24 6.40 -7.50 16.26
CA LEU A 24 6.97 -6.95 15.04
C LEU A 24 5.88 -6.21 14.25
N ASN A 25 5.59 -4.99 14.64
CA ASN A 25 4.75 -4.10 13.84
C ASN A 25 5.60 -3.40 12.78
N TYR A 26 5.36 -3.73 11.51
CA TYR A 26 5.96 -3.01 10.37
C TYR A 26 5.15 -1.76 10.05
N THR A 27 5.00 -0.89 11.03
CA THR A 27 4.14 0.31 11.00
C THR A 27 4.93 1.55 11.38
N TRP A 28 4.38 2.71 11.11
CA TRP A 28 4.96 3.99 11.51
C TRP A 28 3.86 4.93 11.99
N ASN A 29 3.92 5.38 13.23
CA ASN A 29 2.92 6.26 13.83
C ASN A 29 2.92 7.70 13.30
N CYS A 30 3.79 8.02 12.33
CA CYS A 30 3.97 9.38 11.78
C CYS A 30 4.30 10.44 12.85
N GLY A 31 5.02 10.00 13.91
CA GLY A 31 5.51 10.86 15.00
C GLY A 31 4.53 11.06 16.15
N VAL A 32 3.39 10.39 16.14
CA VAL A 32 2.42 10.42 17.25
C VAL A 32 1.72 9.06 17.35
N GLU A 33 1.83 8.41 18.49
CA GLU A 33 1.13 7.15 18.76
C GLU A 33 -0.37 7.39 18.92
N GLY A 34 -1.20 6.58 18.24
CA GLY A 34 -2.64 6.69 18.30
C GLY A 34 -3.23 7.90 17.56
N GLU A 35 -4.41 8.30 17.95
CA GLU A 35 -5.14 9.42 17.34
C GLU A 35 -4.41 10.76 17.49
N SER A 36 -4.47 11.60 16.46
CA SER A 36 -3.85 12.93 16.48
C SER A 36 -4.76 14.01 15.89
N ARG A 37 -4.84 15.15 16.60
CA ARG A 37 -5.52 16.36 16.11
C ARG A 37 -4.58 17.29 15.35
N ARG A 38 -3.26 17.03 15.34
CA ARG A 38 -2.27 17.85 14.65
C ARG A 38 -2.45 17.73 13.14
N LYS A 39 -2.65 18.88 12.48
CA LYS A 39 -2.92 18.94 11.04
C LYS A 39 -1.83 18.27 10.20
N ASN A 40 -0.57 18.58 10.48
CA ASN A 40 0.59 18.02 9.78
C ASN A 40 0.68 16.49 9.90
N VAL A 41 0.39 15.92 11.09
CA VAL A 41 0.38 14.45 11.31
C VAL A 41 -0.74 13.81 10.50
N ARG A 42 -1.95 14.39 10.52
CA ARG A 42 -3.10 13.87 9.77
C ARG A 42 -2.86 13.92 8.26
N GLU A 43 -2.27 14.99 7.74
CA GLU A 43 -1.91 15.11 6.32
C GLU A 43 -0.85 14.08 5.93
N LEU A 44 0.15 13.87 6.79
CA LEU A 44 1.19 12.86 6.55
C LEU A 44 0.59 11.45 6.54
N ARG A 45 -0.24 11.08 7.52
CA ARG A 45 -0.94 9.79 7.56
C ARG A 45 -1.80 9.56 6.31
N ARG A 46 -2.55 10.56 5.89
CA ARG A 46 -3.35 10.52 4.67
C ARG A 46 -2.50 10.21 3.43
N LYS A 47 -1.34 10.87 3.32
CA LYS A 47 -0.38 10.61 2.24
C LYS A 47 0.14 9.17 2.30
N GLN A 48 0.54 8.70 3.47
CA GLN A 48 1.11 7.36 3.62
C GLN A 48 0.11 6.24 3.35
N ILE A 49 -1.15 6.38 3.75
CA ILE A 49 -2.20 5.40 3.40
C ILE A 49 -2.37 5.32 1.88
N LYS A 50 -2.44 6.45 1.19
CA LYS A 50 -2.55 6.47 -0.28
C LYS A 50 -1.33 5.86 -0.96
N ASN A 51 -0.13 6.14 -0.44
CA ASN A 51 1.10 5.53 -0.92
C ASN A 51 1.07 4.01 -0.75
N ALA A 52 0.64 3.51 0.42
CA ALA A 52 0.52 2.07 0.68
C ALA A 52 -0.47 1.40 -0.28
N LEU A 53 -1.64 2.01 -0.50
CA LEU A 53 -2.63 1.53 -1.48
C LEU A 53 -2.06 1.54 -2.91
N ALA A 54 -1.33 2.59 -3.29
CA ALA A 54 -0.69 2.68 -4.60
C ALA A 54 0.35 1.56 -4.77
N VAL A 55 1.26 1.38 -3.81
CA VAL A 55 2.28 0.33 -3.86
C VAL A 55 1.63 -1.05 -3.95
N LEU A 56 0.62 -1.34 -3.10
CA LEU A 56 -0.09 -2.62 -3.11
C LEU A 56 -0.76 -2.89 -4.46
N LEU A 57 -1.51 -1.92 -4.97
CA LEU A 57 -2.37 -2.13 -6.14
C LEU A 57 -1.65 -1.95 -7.49
N LEU A 58 -0.49 -1.29 -7.52
CA LEU A 58 0.34 -1.16 -8.72
C LEU A 58 1.46 -2.22 -8.79
N SER A 59 1.70 -2.98 -7.72
CA SER A 59 2.66 -4.09 -7.73
C SER A 59 2.15 -5.28 -8.52
N GLN A 60 3.06 -6.04 -9.13
CA GLN A 60 2.75 -7.33 -9.75
C GLN A 60 2.27 -8.35 -8.69
N GLY A 61 1.66 -9.42 -9.15
CA GLY A 61 1.11 -10.47 -8.27
C GLY A 61 -0.34 -10.21 -7.85
N VAL A 62 -0.81 -10.90 -6.82
CA VAL A 62 -2.19 -10.81 -6.33
C VAL A 62 -2.23 -9.89 -5.12
N PRO A 63 -2.88 -8.73 -5.20
CA PRO A 63 -2.98 -7.82 -4.06
C PRO A 63 -3.89 -8.43 -2.98
N PHE A 64 -3.43 -8.39 -1.73
CA PHE A 64 -4.24 -8.74 -0.58
C PHE A 64 -4.59 -7.46 0.20
N LEU A 65 -5.87 -7.13 0.23
CA LEU A 65 -6.40 -5.99 0.97
C LEU A 65 -7.26 -6.50 2.11
N PHE A 66 -6.92 -6.15 3.34
CA PHE A 66 -7.71 -6.52 4.50
C PHE A 66 -9.00 -5.69 4.55
N SER A 67 -10.09 -6.32 4.98
CA SER A 67 -11.41 -5.68 5.03
C SER A 67 -11.41 -4.46 5.94
N GLY A 68 -11.75 -3.29 5.40
CA GLY A 68 -11.71 -2.01 6.10
C GLY A 68 -10.52 -1.12 5.73
N ASP A 69 -9.43 -1.67 5.18
CA ASP A 69 -8.26 -0.88 4.77
C ASP A 69 -8.61 0.09 3.64
N GLU A 70 -9.59 -0.25 2.79
CA GLU A 70 -10.07 0.56 1.67
C GLU A 70 -10.65 1.91 2.09
N PHE A 71 -11.02 2.07 3.37
CA PHE A 71 -11.48 3.35 3.92
C PHE A 71 -10.82 3.69 5.27
N ALA A 72 -9.62 3.15 5.50
CA ALA A 72 -8.80 3.46 6.67
C ALA A 72 -9.45 3.13 8.01
N ASP A 73 -10.09 1.96 8.11
CA ASP A 73 -10.58 1.42 9.39
C ASP A 73 -9.46 1.30 10.42
N SER A 74 -9.80 1.32 11.68
CA SER A 74 -8.86 1.24 12.79
C SER A 74 -9.33 0.20 13.82
N ARG A 75 -8.38 -0.58 14.30
CA ARG A 75 -8.54 -1.51 15.42
C ARG A 75 -7.97 -0.94 16.71
N LEU A 76 -7.76 0.38 16.73
CA LEU A 76 -7.20 1.12 17.87
C LEU A 76 -5.80 0.61 18.29
N GLY A 77 -5.03 0.13 17.30
CA GLY A 77 -3.70 -0.45 17.50
C GLY A 77 -3.69 -1.91 17.97
N ASN A 78 -4.86 -2.53 18.12
CA ASN A 78 -4.94 -3.96 18.42
C ASN A 78 -4.64 -4.79 17.16
N ASN A 79 -3.52 -5.49 17.14
CA ASN A 79 -3.10 -6.32 16.01
C ASN A 79 -3.56 -7.78 16.11
N ASN A 80 -4.40 -8.12 17.12
CA ASN A 80 -4.91 -9.47 17.37
C ASN A 80 -6.34 -9.47 17.90
N CYS A 81 -7.29 -8.88 17.18
CA CYS A 81 -8.67 -8.64 17.59
C CYS A 81 -9.54 -9.91 17.73
N TYR A 82 -8.98 -11.11 17.81
CA TYR A 82 -9.70 -12.39 17.76
C TYR A 82 -10.81 -12.54 18.82
N CYS A 83 -10.63 -11.96 20.00
CA CYS A 83 -11.58 -12.03 21.11
C CYS A 83 -12.41 -10.75 21.29
N GLN A 84 -12.30 -9.78 20.39
CA GLN A 84 -12.99 -8.48 20.48
C GLN A 84 -14.30 -8.51 19.71
N ASP A 85 -15.41 -8.80 20.40
CA ASP A 85 -16.77 -8.64 19.84
C ASP A 85 -17.33 -7.26 20.20
N ASN A 86 -16.64 -6.20 19.81
CA ASN A 86 -16.93 -4.80 20.07
C ASN A 86 -16.33 -3.88 19.00
N GLU A 87 -16.32 -2.57 19.24
CA GLU A 87 -15.82 -1.56 18.30
C GLU A 87 -14.35 -1.77 17.87
N ALA A 88 -13.52 -2.42 18.66
CA ALA A 88 -12.14 -2.76 18.27
C ALA A 88 -12.10 -3.93 17.27
N GLY A 89 -13.10 -4.83 17.28
CA GLY A 89 -13.21 -5.95 16.37
C GLY A 89 -14.10 -5.68 15.15
N TRP A 90 -15.07 -4.76 15.27
CA TRP A 90 -16.02 -4.45 14.20
C TRP A 90 -15.49 -3.42 13.24
N ILE A 91 -15.90 -3.50 11.98
CA ILE A 91 -15.61 -2.47 11.00
C ILE A 91 -16.51 -1.26 11.24
N ASN A 92 -15.90 -0.09 11.37
CA ASN A 92 -16.65 1.16 11.53
C ASN A 92 -17.08 1.72 10.17
N TRP A 93 -18.30 1.48 9.77
CA TRP A 93 -18.89 1.94 8.51
C TRP A 93 -19.24 3.43 8.46
N LYS A 94 -18.99 4.20 9.52
CA LYS A 94 -19.25 5.65 9.52
C LYS A 94 -18.31 6.36 8.57
N SER A 95 -18.88 6.94 7.51
CA SER A 95 -18.13 7.71 6.54
C SER A 95 -17.87 9.15 7.01
N ASN A 96 -16.73 9.68 6.64
CA ASN A 96 -16.35 11.08 6.78
C ASN A 96 -15.50 11.50 5.57
N SER A 97 -15.11 12.78 5.49
CA SER A 97 -14.32 13.26 4.36
C SER A 97 -13.00 12.51 4.15
N PHE A 98 -12.34 12.08 5.23
CA PHE A 98 -11.08 11.34 5.16
C PHE A 98 -11.30 9.89 4.67
N THR A 99 -12.24 9.16 5.27
CA THR A 99 -12.53 7.77 4.87
C THR A 99 -13.02 7.70 3.42
N ASN A 100 -13.84 8.66 3.00
CA ASN A 100 -14.31 8.75 1.61
C ASN A 100 -13.17 9.05 0.63
N GLU A 101 -12.19 9.87 1.02
CA GLU A 101 -11.01 10.15 0.20
C GLU A 101 -10.11 8.90 0.04
N VAL A 102 -9.93 8.11 1.11
CA VAL A 102 -9.18 6.86 1.06
C VAL A 102 -9.90 5.84 0.18
N LEU A 103 -11.22 5.68 0.36
CA LEU A 103 -12.05 4.80 -0.47
C LEU A 103 -11.97 5.17 -1.96
N ALA A 104 -12.08 6.46 -2.28
CA ALA A 104 -11.95 6.93 -3.66
C ALA A 104 -10.57 6.61 -4.25
N SER A 105 -9.49 6.71 -3.44
CA SER A 105 -8.15 6.33 -3.86
C SER A 105 -8.03 4.82 -4.11
N ALA A 106 -8.59 3.99 -3.23
CA ALA A 106 -8.61 2.53 -3.41
C ALA A 106 -9.37 2.16 -4.70
N GLN A 107 -10.55 2.72 -4.91
CA GLN A 107 -11.36 2.51 -6.11
C GLN A 107 -10.62 2.94 -7.39
N PHE A 108 -9.93 4.07 -7.35
CA PHE A 108 -9.11 4.55 -8.46
C PHE A 108 -8.01 3.56 -8.83
N PHE A 109 -7.19 3.12 -7.87
CA PHE A 109 -6.10 2.18 -8.13
C PHE A 109 -6.59 0.79 -8.55
N ILE A 110 -7.72 0.33 -8.00
CA ILE A 110 -8.36 -0.92 -8.44
C ILE A 110 -8.84 -0.79 -9.90
N SER A 111 -9.46 0.32 -10.25
CA SER A 111 -9.93 0.59 -11.61
C SER A 111 -8.77 0.68 -12.59
N LEU A 112 -7.72 1.42 -12.22
CA LEU A 112 -6.49 1.55 -13.02
C LEU A 112 -5.85 0.18 -13.26
N ARG A 113 -5.66 -0.62 -12.20
CA ARG A 113 -5.14 -1.98 -12.31
C ARG A 113 -5.97 -2.85 -13.25
N LYS A 114 -7.30 -2.81 -13.14
CA LYS A 114 -8.20 -3.62 -13.98
C LYS A 114 -8.17 -3.21 -15.44
N SER A 115 -8.01 -1.92 -15.73
CA SER A 115 -7.99 -1.41 -17.12
C SER A 115 -6.67 -1.65 -17.83
N HIS A 116 -5.57 -1.88 -17.08
CA HIS A 116 -4.22 -2.00 -17.62
C HIS A 116 -3.58 -3.35 -17.25
N PRO A 117 -3.68 -4.36 -18.13
CA PRO A 117 -3.12 -5.70 -17.89
C PRO A 117 -1.64 -5.72 -17.54
N ILE A 118 -0.84 -4.75 -18.01
CA ILE A 118 0.58 -4.65 -17.67
C ILE A 118 0.83 -4.51 -16.16
N LEU A 119 -0.14 -4.00 -15.39
CA LEU A 119 -0.06 -3.86 -13.94
C LEU A 119 -0.34 -5.17 -13.18
N HIS A 120 -0.84 -6.22 -13.87
CA HIS A 120 -1.21 -7.49 -13.25
C HIS A 120 -0.95 -8.67 -14.17
N MET A 121 0.26 -8.77 -14.69
CA MET A 121 0.68 -9.84 -15.58
C MET A 121 0.51 -11.20 -14.91
N LYS A 122 0.13 -12.20 -15.72
CA LYS A 122 0.01 -13.58 -15.26
C LYS A 122 1.38 -14.23 -15.07
N ASP A 123 2.29 -13.93 -15.98
CA ASP A 123 3.64 -14.46 -16.00
C ASP A 123 4.61 -13.44 -15.41
N GLU A 124 5.72 -13.92 -14.89
CA GLU A 124 6.77 -13.08 -14.29
C GLU A 124 7.42 -12.19 -15.36
N LEU A 125 7.69 -10.94 -14.99
CA LEU A 125 8.45 -9.99 -15.82
C LEU A 125 9.95 -10.28 -15.67
N LEU A 126 10.67 -10.33 -16.79
CA LEU A 126 12.01 -10.89 -16.88
C LEU A 126 13.14 -9.86 -16.95
N VAL A 127 12.79 -8.55 -16.93
CA VAL A 127 13.77 -7.45 -17.13
C VAL A 127 14.49 -7.58 -18.48
N MET A 128 13.78 -8.04 -19.52
CA MET A 128 14.34 -8.32 -20.84
C MET A 128 13.49 -7.72 -21.95
N ASP A 129 14.15 -7.24 -23.02
CA ASP A 129 13.49 -6.89 -24.29
C ASP A 129 13.32 -8.13 -25.17
N SER A 130 12.44 -9.04 -24.77
CA SER A 130 12.16 -10.28 -25.51
C SER A 130 11.40 -10.04 -26.83
N MET A 131 10.77 -8.87 -27.01
CA MET A 131 10.03 -8.51 -28.20
C MET A 131 10.84 -7.66 -29.21
N GLY A 132 12.04 -7.22 -28.84
CA GLY A 132 12.85 -6.31 -29.68
C GLY A 132 12.20 -4.96 -29.87
N CYS A 133 11.43 -4.48 -28.88
CA CYS A 133 10.68 -3.24 -28.98
C CYS A 133 11.45 -2.00 -28.52
N GLY A 134 12.70 -2.17 -28.05
CA GLY A 134 13.58 -1.13 -27.54
C GLY A 134 13.48 -0.90 -26.02
N TYR A 135 12.60 -1.60 -25.35
CA TYR A 135 12.42 -1.53 -23.89
C TYR A 135 12.21 -2.93 -23.30
N PRO A 136 12.77 -3.24 -22.13
CA PRO A 136 12.41 -4.45 -21.42
C PRO A 136 10.96 -4.37 -20.89
N ASP A 137 10.39 -5.51 -20.56
CA ASP A 137 9.05 -5.64 -19.97
C ASP A 137 8.92 -4.85 -18.66
N ILE A 138 9.95 -4.88 -17.83
CA ILE A 138 10.13 -4.04 -16.63
C ILE A 138 11.56 -3.52 -16.57
N SER A 139 11.74 -2.30 -16.09
CA SER A 139 13.07 -1.74 -15.81
C SER A 139 13.08 -0.87 -14.56
N TYR A 140 14.25 -0.79 -13.95
CA TYR A 140 14.46 -0.04 -12.71
C TYR A 140 15.37 1.17 -12.96
N HIS A 141 15.07 2.26 -12.27
CA HIS A 141 15.73 3.54 -12.43
C HIS A 141 16.03 4.14 -11.05
N GLY A 142 17.11 4.91 -10.97
CA GLY A 142 17.45 5.73 -9.82
C GLY A 142 17.20 7.22 -10.12
N ILE A 143 18.05 8.08 -9.56
CA ILE A 143 18.09 9.51 -9.91
C ILE A 143 18.40 9.66 -11.41
N GLU A 144 19.28 8.80 -11.92
CA GLU A 144 19.54 8.70 -13.36
C GLU A 144 18.76 7.52 -13.95
N ALA A 145 18.22 7.71 -15.15
CA ALA A 145 17.54 6.65 -15.88
C ALA A 145 18.48 5.45 -16.10
N TRP A 146 17.96 4.24 -15.93
CA TRP A 146 18.68 2.96 -16.09
C TRP A 146 19.80 2.70 -15.10
N LYS A 147 19.92 3.51 -14.06
CA LYS A 147 20.91 3.35 -12.99
C LYS A 147 20.21 3.26 -11.63
N PRO A 148 19.57 2.14 -11.31
CA PRO A 148 18.95 1.97 -10.00
C PRO A 148 20.00 1.86 -8.90
N ASP A 149 19.73 2.46 -7.75
CA ASP A 149 20.49 2.27 -6.53
C ASP A 149 19.65 1.49 -5.53
N PHE A 150 19.98 0.22 -5.33
CA PHE A 150 19.32 -0.65 -4.37
C PHE A 150 20.02 -0.70 -3.00
N SER A 151 20.95 0.20 -2.73
CA SER A 151 21.55 0.29 -1.41
C SER A 151 20.50 0.67 -0.36
N TYR A 152 20.71 0.25 0.88
CA TYR A 152 19.77 0.50 1.97
C TYR A 152 19.60 2.00 2.30
N ILE A 153 20.53 2.84 1.88
CA ILE A 153 20.48 4.30 2.07
C ILE A 153 19.68 5.01 0.96
N SER A 154 19.47 4.34 -0.17
CA SER A 154 18.66 4.89 -1.26
C SER A 154 17.21 5.13 -0.79
N ARG A 155 16.64 6.23 -1.27
CA ARG A 155 15.25 6.62 -0.96
C ARG A 155 14.40 6.76 -2.22
N ILE A 156 14.96 6.42 -3.37
CA ILE A 156 14.33 6.60 -4.67
C ILE A 156 14.53 5.31 -5.48
N VAL A 157 13.43 4.81 -6.02
CA VAL A 157 13.41 3.81 -7.09
C VAL A 157 12.32 4.16 -8.08
N GLY A 158 12.66 4.21 -9.36
CA GLY A 158 11.69 4.31 -10.43
C GLY A 158 11.51 2.95 -11.10
N ILE A 159 10.30 2.61 -11.44
CA ILE A 159 9.93 1.36 -12.14
C ILE A 159 9.20 1.74 -13.42
N LEU A 160 9.70 1.29 -14.55
CA LEU A 160 8.99 1.39 -15.84
C LEU A 160 8.42 0.01 -16.19
N LEU A 161 7.13 -0.05 -16.43
CA LEU A 161 6.41 -1.21 -16.97
C LEU A 161 6.05 -0.90 -18.43
N CYS A 162 6.52 -1.71 -19.36
CA CYS A 162 6.29 -1.47 -20.79
C CYS A 162 4.99 -2.11 -21.27
N GLY A 163 3.99 -1.31 -21.59
CA GLY A 163 2.65 -1.76 -22.00
C GLY A 163 2.63 -2.62 -23.28
N LYS A 164 3.71 -2.60 -24.09
CA LYS A 164 3.82 -3.48 -25.26
C LYS A 164 3.82 -4.97 -24.90
N TYR A 165 4.19 -5.31 -23.67
CA TYR A 165 4.20 -6.69 -23.15
C TYR A 165 2.86 -7.12 -22.58
N ALA A 166 1.89 -6.21 -22.47
CA ALA A 166 0.56 -6.57 -21.99
C ALA A 166 -0.14 -7.52 -22.96
N PRO A 167 -0.96 -8.47 -22.47
CA PRO A 167 -1.74 -9.38 -23.30
C PRO A 167 -2.71 -8.66 -24.24
N LYS A 168 -3.12 -7.44 -23.89
CA LYS A 168 -4.00 -6.58 -24.68
C LYS A 168 -3.15 -5.60 -25.50
N PRO A 169 -3.22 -5.62 -26.83
CA PRO A 169 -2.50 -4.65 -27.67
C PRO A 169 -2.90 -3.20 -27.35
N GLY A 170 -1.91 -2.32 -27.28
CA GLY A 170 -2.14 -0.89 -27.04
C GLY A 170 -2.35 -0.52 -25.58
N ASP A 171 -1.94 -1.36 -24.65
CA ASP A 171 -1.87 -0.94 -23.25
C ASP A 171 -0.82 0.15 -23.02
N ASP A 172 -1.06 1.01 -22.04
CA ASP A 172 -0.15 2.09 -21.69
C ASP A 172 1.11 1.56 -21.00
N SER A 173 2.21 2.30 -21.14
CA SER A 173 3.40 2.07 -20.30
C SER A 173 3.31 2.92 -19.05
N PHE A 174 3.74 2.37 -17.90
CA PHE A 174 3.67 3.04 -16.62
C PHE A 174 5.07 3.30 -16.07
N TYR A 175 5.32 4.53 -15.64
CA TYR A 175 6.47 4.89 -14.84
C TYR A 175 6.00 5.24 -13.43
N ILE A 176 6.51 4.51 -12.44
CA ILE A 176 6.18 4.65 -11.02
C ILE A 176 7.47 5.04 -10.31
N ALA A 177 7.47 6.19 -9.59
CA ALA A 177 8.62 6.69 -8.84
C ALA A 177 8.20 7.29 -7.49
#